data_1575bafe12127478cd3e0bd4f64cafc1
#
_entry.id   1575bafe12127478cd3e0bd4f64cafc1
#
_cell.length_a   1.000
_cell.length_b   1.000
_cell.length_c   1.000
_cell.angle_alpha   90.00
_cell.angle_beta   90.00
_cell.angle_gamma   90.00
#
_symmetry.space_group_name_H-M   'P 1'
#
loop_
_entity.id
_entity.type
_entity.pdbx_description
1 polymer ?
#
loop_
_entity_poly.entity_id
_entity_poly.type
_entity_poly.pdbx_seq_one_letter_code
_entity_poly.pdbx_strand_id
1 'polypeptide(L)'
;MYPKDKKTYEKLMDCAEKIFAEKGYDKASVREITSAANVNLASIHYHFGSKENLLQELLNRKLEWLNQQRLVALKNLESKSKNKPLKPSQILEAFFGTLLDMLDEKNYGGEMFLRLLGRSTLEPNCLISSISSGKNNAVTEKFRDALFKALPNVPKNEIVWRFHFMVGATSY
;
A
#
# COMPACT_ATOMS: atom_id res chain seq x y z
N MET A 1 15.99 5.54 11.44
CA MET A 1 16.22 6.52 12.53
C MET A 1 14.85 6.99 12.99
N TYR A 2 14.37 6.56 14.18
CA TYR A 2 13.05 6.95 14.68
C TYR A 2 13.09 8.41 15.14
N PRO A 3 12.06 9.22 14.80
CA PRO A 3 12.03 10.61 15.19
C PRO A 3 12.02 10.76 16.72
N LYS A 4 12.74 11.76 17.25
CA LYS A 4 12.86 12.07 18.69
C LYS A 4 11.52 12.32 19.41
N ASP A 5 10.44 12.56 18.65
CA ASP A 5 9.07 12.72 19.16
C ASP A 5 8.08 11.88 18.36
N LYS A 6 8.02 10.58 18.71
CA LYS A 6 7.09 9.62 18.08
C LYS A 6 5.64 10.07 18.19
N LYS A 7 5.24 10.72 19.28
CA LYS A 7 3.87 11.17 19.51
C LYS A 7 3.43 12.24 18.52
N THR A 8 4.30 13.21 18.23
CA THR A 8 4.05 14.27 17.25
C THR A 8 4.01 13.69 15.82
N TYR A 9 4.93 12.79 15.49
CA TYR A 9 4.96 12.09 14.21
C TYR A 9 3.63 11.37 13.93
N GLU A 10 3.16 10.53 14.85
CA GLU A 10 1.89 9.78 14.69
C GLU A 10 0.68 10.73 14.58
N LYS A 11 0.60 11.76 15.41
CA LYS A 11 -0.48 12.76 15.31
C LYS A 11 -0.53 13.43 13.94
N LEU A 12 0.63 13.82 13.39
CA LEU A 12 0.71 14.42 12.07
C LEU A 12 0.25 13.44 10.98
N MET A 13 0.68 12.18 11.06
CA MET A 13 0.26 11.13 10.14
C MET A 13 -1.25 10.91 10.18
N ASP A 14 -1.86 10.81 11.37
CA ASP A 14 -3.29 10.55 11.52
C ASP A 14 -4.16 11.74 11.06
N CYS A 15 -3.71 12.97 11.35
CA CYS A 15 -4.39 14.16 10.87
C CYS A 15 -4.26 14.33 9.36
N ALA A 16 -3.08 14.08 8.80
CA ALA A 16 -2.83 14.15 7.36
C ALA A 16 -3.67 13.10 6.61
N GLU A 17 -3.76 11.88 7.13
CA GLU A 17 -4.58 10.83 6.53
C GLU A 17 -6.05 11.25 6.41
N LYS A 18 -6.64 11.78 7.49
CA LYS A 18 -8.03 12.28 7.49
C LYS A 18 -8.23 13.40 6.49
N ILE A 19 -7.35 14.41 6.51
CA ILE A 19 -7.48 15.60 5.66
C ILE A 19 -7.27 15.23 4.18
N PHE A 20 -6.32 14.36 3.86
CA PHE A 20 -6.12 13.86 2.50
C PHE A 20 -7.31 13.00 2.02
N ALA A 21 -7.91 12.19 2.88
CA ALA A 21 -9.10 11.40 2.55
C ALA A 21 -10.31 12.29 2.26
N GLU A 22 -10.54 13.34 3.06
CA GLU A 22 -11.68 14.23 2.95
C GLU A 22 -11.57 15.19 1.77
N LYS A 23 -10.40 15.84 1.57
CA LYS A 23 -10.23 16.96 0.62
C LYS A 23 -9.39 16.60 -0.60
N GLY A 24 -8.70 15.48 -0.58
CA GLY A 24 -7.69 15.12 -1.55
C GLY A 24 -6.35 15.83 -1.28
N TYR A 25 -5.28 15.29 -1.88
CA TYR A 25 -3.92 15.77 -1.68
C TYR A 25 -3.74 17.25 -2.08
N ASP A 26 -4.27 17.64 -3.25
CA ASP A 26 -4.02 18.98 -3.82
C ASP A 26 -4.60 20.10 -2.93
N LYS A 27 -5.81 19.91 -2.40
CA LYS A 27 -6.54 20.88 -1.59
C LYS A 27 -6.11 20.93 -0.11
N ALA A 28 -5.47 19.87 0.37
CA ALA A 28 -4.98 19.81 1.74
C ALA A 28 -3.75 20.71 1.92
N SER A 29 -3.71 21.49 2.99
CA SER A 29 -2.57 22.36 3.31
C SER A 29 -1.79 21.87 4.51
N VAL A 30 -0.47 22.12 4.53
CA VAL A 30 0.42 21.82 5.66
C VAL A 30 -0.05 22.53 6.93
N ARG A 31 -0.54 23.77 6.81
CA ARG A 31 -1.07 24.55 7.94
C ARG A 31 -2.30 23.91 8.56
N GLU A 32 -3.18 23.38 7.74
CA GLU A 32 -4.39 22.68 8.19
C GLU A 32 -4.05 21.38 8.95
N ILE A 33 -3.10 20.61 8.41
CA ILE A 33 -2.64 19.37 9.05
C ILE A 33 -2.00 19.68 10.42
N THR A 34 -1.13 20.69 10.50
CA THR A 34 -0.47 21.05 11.75
C THR A 34 -1.43 21.64 12.78
N SER A 35 -2.43 22.42 12.32
CA SER A 35 -3.49 22.94 13.17
C SER A 35 -4.35 21.82 13.75
N ALA A 36 -4.78 20.86 12.92
CA ALA A 36 -5.55 19.69 13.37
C ALA A 36 -4.77 18.80 14.34
N ALA A 37 -3.46 18.65 14.14
CA ALA A 37 -2.57 17.92 15.04
C ALA A 37 -2.22 18.69 16.33
N ASN A 38 -2.58 19.98 16.41
CA ASN A 38 -2.18 20.91 17.46
C ASN A 38 -0.66 20.96 17.68
N VAL A 39 0.08 21.15 16.58
CA VAL A 39 1.55 21.25 16.57
C VAL A 39 2.00 22.45 15.74
N ASN A 40 3.26 22.86 15.90
CA ASN A 40 3.85 23.94 15.13
C ASN A 40 4.04 23.54 13.65
N LEU A 41 3.92 24.51 12.74
CA LEU A 41 4.18 24.32 11.31
C LEU A 41 5.57 23.74 11.03
N ALA A 42 6.58 24.15 11.81
CA ALA A 42 7.93 23.62 11.71
C ALA A 42 8.02 22.09 11.96
N SER A 43 7.04 21.49 12.64
CA SER A 43 7.02 20.07 12.95
C SER A 43 6.92 19.21 11.70
N ILE A 44 6.19 19.63 10.66
CA ILE A 44 6.14 18.90 9.38
C ILE A 44 7.50 18.93 8.69
N HIS A 45 8.14 20.10 8.63
CA HIS A 45 9.47 20.21 8.04
C HIS A 45 10.51 19.39 8.80
N TYR A 46 10.40 19.36 10.12
CA TYR A 46 11.30 18.57 10.97
C TYR A 46 11.13 17.07 10.80
N HIS A 47 9.88 16.55 10.74
CA HIS A 47 9.61 15.13 10.69
C HIS A 47 9.63 14.55 9.27
N PHE A 48 9.13 15.32 8.30
CA PHE A 48 8.88 14.83 6.94
C PHE A 48 9.62 15.64 5.86
N GLY A 49 10.07 16.85 6.16
CA GLY A 49 10.69 17.75 5.19
C GLY A 49 9.68 18.46 4.28
N SER A 50 8.74 17.71 3.69
CA SER A 50 7.73 18.27 2.78
C SER A 50 6.36 17.57 2.92
N LYS A 51 5.32 18.15 2.30
CA LYS A 51 3.99 17.56 2.19
C LYS A 51 4.01 16.27 1.35
N GLU A 52 4.85 16.25 0.32
CA GLU A 52 5.07 15.10 -0.55
C GLU A 52 5.64 13.91 0.23
N ASN A 53 6.67 14.16 1.04
CA ASN A 53 7.27 13.12 1.88
C ASN A 53 6.29 12.60 2.95
N LEU A 54 5.47 13.50 3.53
CA LEU A 54 4.41 13.10 4.46
C LEU A 54 3.40 12.16 3.77
N LEU A 55 3.00 12.49 2.54
CA LEU A 55 2.15 11.61 1.74
C LEU A 55 2.83 10.27 1.45
N GLN A 56 4.11 10.30 1.08
CA GLN A 56 4.88 9.08 0.79
C GLN A 56 4.96 8.15 2.02
N GLU A 57 5.17 8.71 3.21
CA GLU A 57 5.17 7.95 4.46
C GLU A 57 3.79 7.34 4.76
N LEU A 58 2.70 8.07 4.49
CA LEU A 58 1.34 7.54 4.61
C LEU A 58 1.09 6.38 3.66
N LEU A 59 1.48 6.52 2.41
CA LEU A 59 1.34 5.46 1.40
C LEU A 59 2.17 4.23 1.77
N ASN A 60 3.40 4.43 2.23
CA ASN A 60 4.27 3.35 2.69
C ASN A 60 3.63 2.60 3.88
N ARG A 61 3.10 3.31 4.88
CA ARG A 61 2.41 2.72 6.03
C ARG A 61 1.21 1.86 5.59
N LYS A 62 0.41 2.35 4.65
CA LYS A 62 -0.73 1.60 4.10
C LYS A 62 -0.30 0.36 3.32
N LEU A 63 0.71 0.49 2.50
CA LEU A 63 1.23 -0.61 1.71
C LEU A 63 1.90 -1.68 2.58
N GLU A 64 2.61 -1.29 3.63
CA GLU A 64 3.16 -2.23 4.61
C GLU A 64 2.05 -3.03 5.30
N TRP A 65 0.99 -2.35 5.76
CA TRP A 65 -0.17 -3.02 6.34
C TRP A 65 -0.81 -4.00 5.35
N LEU A 66 -1.11 -3.55 4.14
CA LEU A 66 -1.69 -4.38 3.08
C LEU A 66 -0.83 -5.61 2.79
N ASN A 67 0.47 -5.43 2.67
CA ASN A 67 1.41 -6.51 2.42
C ASN A 67 1.49 -7.51 3.59
N GLN A 68 1.35 -7.04 4.83
CA GLN A 68 1.25 -7.94 6.00
C GLN A 68 -0.03 -8.78 5.93
N GLN A 69 -1.19 -8.17 5.61
CA GLN A 69 -2.45 -8.92 5.44
C GLN A 69 -2.34 -9.96 4.32
N ARG A 70 -1.75 -9.59 3.17
CA ARG A 70 -1.46 -10.51 2.07
C ARG A 70 -0.63 -11.71 2.51
N LEU A 71 0.46 -11.48 3.23
CA LEU A 71 1.33 -12.55 3.72
C LEU A 71 0.60 -13.47 4.72
N VAL A 72 -0.22 -12.90 5.60
CA VAL A 72 -1.05 -13.67 6.54
C VAL A 72 -2.06 -14.52 5.77
N ALA A 73 -2.76 -13.96 4.78
CA ALA A 73 -3.71 -14.68 3.95
C ALA A 73 -3.03 -15.85 3.20
N LEU A 74 -1.89 -15.60 2.55
CA LEU A 74 -1.14 -16.64 1.84
C LEU A 74 -0.69 -17.76 2.79
N LYS A 75 -0.12 -17.42 3.94
CA LYS A 75 0.32 -18.39 4.96
C LYS A 75 -0.83 -19.25 5.47
N ASN A 76 -2.01 -18.65 5.67
CA ASN A 76 -3.21 -19.37 6.09
C ASN A 76 -3.68 -20.37 5.02
N LEU A 77 -3.59 -20.00 3.74
CA LEU A 77 -3.89 -20.91 2.63
C LEU A 77 -2.91 -22.07 2.59
N GLU A 78 -1.61 -21.80 2.68
CA GLU A 78 -0.55 -22.82 2.68
C GLU A 78 -0.73 -23.81 3.84
N SER A 79 -1.01 -23.32 5.05
CA SER A 79 -1.21 -24.18 6.23
C SER A 79 -2.43 -25.10 6.10
N LYS A 80 -3.52 -24.61 5.48
CA LYS A 80 -4.75 -25.39 5.26
C LYS A 80 -4.62 -26.40 4.11
N SER A 81 -3.71 -26.18 3.17
CA SER A 81 -3.57 -26.98 1.96
C SER A 81 -2.97 -28.39 2.22
N LYS A 82 -2.37 -28.62 3.41
CA LYS A 82 -1.71 -29.89 3.78
C LYS A 82 -0.73 -30.35 2.68
N ASN A 83 0.12 -29.45 2.21
CA ASN A 83 1.11 -29.67 1.14
C ASN A 83 0.51 -29.94 -0.27
N LYS A 84 -0.79 -29.74 -0.47
CA LYS A 84 -1.36 -29.78 -1.82
C LYS A 84 -1.15 -28.41 -2.51
N PRO A 85 -0.97 -28.38 -3.84
CA PRO A 85 -0.91 -27.14 -4.58
C PRO A 85 -2.15 -26.27 -4.33
N LEU A 86 -1.95 -25.00 -4.08
CA LEU A 86 -3.04 -24.02 -3.94
C LEU A 86 -3.74 -23.82 -5.30
N LYS A 87 -5.04 -23.53 -5.27
CA LYS A 87 -5.74 -23.10 -6.48
C LYS A 87 -5.31 -21.69 -6.86
N PRO A 88 -5.07 -21.39 -8.14
CA PRO A 88 -4.70 -20.02 -8.59
C PRO A 88 -5.70 -18.96 -8.13
N SER A 89 -7.01 -19.26 -8.15
CA SER A 89 -8.06 -18.36 -7.67
C SER A 89 -7.90 -17.97 -6.20
N GLN A 90 -7.52 -18.91 -5.34
CA GLN A 90 -7.28 -18.65 -3.92
C GLN A 90 -6.06 -17.75 -3.70
N ILE A 91 -5.00 -17.95 -4.50
CA ILE A 91 -3.79 -17.11 -4.44
C ILE A 91 -4.13 -15.68 -4.87
N LEU A 92 -4.89 -15.53 -5.96
CA LEU A 92 -5.32 -14.21 -6.45
C LEU A 92 -6.27 -13.52 -5.46
N GLU A 93 -7.20 -14.26 -4.86
CA GLU A 93 -8.08 -13.74 -3.81
C GLU A 93 -7.29 -13.27 -2.58
N ALA A 94 -6.30 -14.02 -2.13
CA ALA A 94 -5.43 -13.60 -1.02
C ALA A 94 -4.61 -12.34 -1.35
N PHE A 95 -4.31 -12.05 -2.62
CA PHE A 95 -3.57 -10.85 -3.03
C PHE A 95 -4.49 -9.64 -3.26
N PHE A 96 -5.56 -9.82 -4.02
CA PHE A 96 -6.45 -8.73 -4.43
C PHE A 96 -7.61 -8.53 -3.45
N GLY A 97 -8.13 -9.60 -2.82
CA GLY A 97 -9.20 -9.52 -1.84
C GLY A 97 -8.83 -8.66 -0.64
N THR A 98 -7.60 -8.78 -0.13
CA THR A 98 -7.10 -7.91 0.95
C THR A 98 -7.11 -6.42 0.60
N LEU A 99 -7.00 -6.06 -0.68
CA LEU A 99 -7.15 -4.69 -1.13
C LEU A 99 -8.61 -4.23 -1.09
N LEU A 100 -9.54 -5.12 -1.44
CA LEU A 100 -10.99 -4.86 -1.35
C LEU A 100 -11.43 -4.74 0.11
N ASP A 101 -10.92 -5.62 1.00
CA ASP A 101 -11.18 -5.54 2.44
C ASP A 101 -10.72 -4.19 3.01
N MET A 102 -9.60 -3.65 2.53
CA MET A 102 -9.11 -2.34 2.91
C MET A 102 -10.06 -1.20 2.53
N LEU A 103 -10.85 -1.36 1.46
CA LEU A 103 -11.87 -0.39 1.04
C LEU A 103 -13.09 -0.39 1.95
N ASP A 104 -13.50 -1.56 2.44
CA ASP A 104 -14.66 -1.71 3.31
C ASP A 104 -14.40 -1.23 4.75
N GLU A 105 -13.14 -1.20 5.17
CA GLU A 105 -12.77 -0.71 6.49
C GLU A 105 -12.75 0.83 6.54
N LYS A 106 -13.82 1.42 7.07
CA LYS A 106 -14.04 2.89 7.19
C LYS A 106 -12.90 3.69 7.83
N ASN A 107 -11.97 3.03 8.52
CA ASN A 107 -10.91 3.67 9.30
C ASN A 107 -9.55 3.75 8.60
N TYR A 108 -9.37 3.11 7.43
CA TYR A 108 -8.03 2.97 6.84
C TYR A 108 -7.73 3.86 5.64
N GLY A 109 -8.64 4.75 5.23
CA GLY A 109 -8.40 5.63 4.08
C GLY A 109 -8.12 4.86 2.79
N GLY A 110 -8.72 3.65 2.64
CA GLY A 110 -8.49 2.76 1.51
C GLY A 110 -8.86 3.42 0.18
N GLU A 111 -9.97 4.15 0.13
CA GLU A 111 -10.38 4.91 -1.06
C GLU A 111 -9.33 5.97 -1.45
N MET A 112 -8.81 6.73 -0.48
CA MET A 112 -7.74 7.69 -0.72
C MET A 112 -6.48 6.99 -1.24
N PHE A 113 -6.09 5.87 -0.64
CA PHE A 113 -4.94 5.09 -1.06
C PHE A 113 -5.07 4.61 -2.51
N LEU A 114 -6.23 4.07 -2.91
CA LEU A 114 -6.47 3.66 -4.30
C LEU A 114 -6.49 4.83 -5.28
N ARG A 115 -7.11 5.95 -4.92
CA ARG A 115 -7.09 7.16 -5.75
C ARG A 115 -5.67 7.66 -5.99
N LEU A 116 -4.82 7.59 -4.98
CA LEU A 116 -3.42 7.99 -5.08
C LEU A 116 -2.58 6.97 -5.86
N LEU A 117 -2.84 5.68 -5.69
CA LEU A 117 -2.25 4.63 -6.52
C LEU A 117 -2.59 4.82 -8.00
N GLY A 118 -3.85 5.07 -8.33
CA GLY A 118 -4.30 5.31 -9.70
C GLY A 118 -3.65 6.56 -10.32
N ARG A 119 -3.58 7.67 -9.58
CA ARG A 119 -2.91 8.90 -10.08
C ARG A 119 -1.43 8.70 -10.36
N SER A 120 -0.76 7.90 -9.58
CA SER A 120 0.69 7.70 -9.67
C SER A 120 1.13 6.87 -10.86
N THR A 121 0.25 6.04 -11.41
CA THR A 121 0.53 5.31 -12.66
C THR A 121 0.52 6.22 -13.88
N LEU A 122 -0.12 7.39 -13.78
CA LEU A 122 -0.24 8.37 -14.86
C LEU A 122 0.89 9.42 -14.88
N GLU A 123 1.62 9.60 -13.77
CA GLU A 123 2.68 10.60 -13.65
C GLU A 123 4.06 9.93 -13.51
N PRO A 124 4.96 10.05 -14.52
CA PRO A 124 6.28 9.38 -14.52
C PRO A 124 7.21 9.74 -13.35
N ASN A 125 6.96 10.87 -12.71
CA ASN A 125 7.74 11.38 -11.55
C ASN A 125 7.05 11.11 -10.21
N CYS A 126 6.03 10.28 -10.17
CA CYS A 126 5.25 10.12 -8.97
C CYS A 126 5.91 9.20 -7.95
N LEU A 127 5.70 9.55 -6.71
CA LEU A 127 6.09 8.98 -5.42
C LEU A 127 6.03 7.43 -5.34
N ILE A 128 5.32 6.77 -6.26
CA ILE A 128 5.11 5.32 -6.23
C ILE A 128 6.23 4.52 -6.90
N SER A 129 7.07 5.11 -7.73
CA SER A 129 8.27 4.40 -8.21
C SER A 129 9.16 3.96 -7.04
N SER A 130 9.17 4.73 -5.96
CA SER A 130 9.85 4.37 -4.70
C SER A 130 9.09 3.33 -3.87
N ILE A 131 7.76 3.26 -4.00
CA ILE A 131 6.92 2.26 -3.32
C ILE A 131 7.09 0.88 -3.97
N SER A 132 7.39 0.82 -5.26
CA SER A 132 7.62 -0.43 -6.01
C SER A 132 8.97 -1.07 -5.75
N SER A 133 9.87 -0.43 -4.98
CA SER A 133 11.22 -0.92 -4.72
C SER A 133 11.35 -1.67 -3.39
N GLY A 134 12.23 -2.66 -3.33
CA GLY A 134 12.64 -3.31 -2.09
C GLY A 134 11.64 -4.29 -1.48
N LYS A 135 11.19 -4.07 -0.25
CA LYS A 135 10.33 -5.00 0.52
C LYS A 135 9.01 -5.33 -0.15
N ASN A 136 8.45 -4.41 -0.91
CA ASN A 136 7.18 -4.60 -1.61
C ASN A 136 7.32 -5.58 -2.77
N ASN A 137 8.46 -5.59 -3.44
CA ASN A 137 8.79 -6.56 -4.47
C ASN A 137 8.86 -7.98 -3.90
N ALA A 138 9.40 -8.17 -2.70
CA ALA A 138 9.51 -9.47 -2.05
C ALA A 138 8.14 -10.12 -1.76
N VAL A 139 7.11 -9.32 -1.44
CA VAL A 139 5.74 -9.86 -1.26
C VAL A 139 5.17 -10.31 -2.60
N THR A 140 5.28 -9.48 -3.62
CA THR A 140 4.85 -9.81 -4.99
C THR A 140 5.54 -11.07 -5.51
N GLU A 141 6.84 -11.23 -5.24
CA GLU A 141 7.60 -12.44 -5.60
C GLU A 141 7.05 -13.70 -4.95
N LYS A 142 6.72 -13.66 -3.64
CA LYS A 142 6.10 -14.80 -2.95
C LYS A 142 4.79 -15.26 -3.59
N PHE A 143 3.95 -14.31 -4.01
CA PHE A 143 2.69 -14.64 -4.68
C PHE A 143 2.92 -15.18 -6.09
N ARG A 144 3.91 -14.66 -6.84
CA ARG A 144 4.32 -15.23 -8.12
C ARG A 144 4.85 -16.65 -7.97
N ASP A 145 5.66 -16.91 -6.95
CA ASP A 145 6.18 -18.25 -6.67
C ASP A 145 5.06 -19.23 -6.33
N ALA A 146 4.05 -18.80 -5.56
CA ALA A 146 2.86 -19.60 -5.30
C ALA A 146 2.07 -19.91 -6.59
N LEU A 147 1.93 -18.93 -7.49
CA LEU A 147 1.31 -19.11 -8.81
C LEU A 147 2.13 -20.05 -9.71
N PHE A 148 3.46 -19.97 -9.71
CA PHE A 148 4.31 -20.89 -10.46
C PHE A 148 4.12 -22.35 -10.01
N LYS A 149 3.98 -22.57 -8.70
CA LYS A 149 3.68 -23.91 -8.14
C LYS A 149 2.27 -24.39 -8.48
N ALA A 150 1.31 -23.46 -8.54
CA ALA A 150 -0.09 -23.77 -8.84
C ALA A 150 -0.35 -24.03 -10.34
N LEU A 151 0.50 -23.49 -11.21
CA LEU A 151 0.37 -23.54 -12.67
C LEU A 151 1.65 -24.07 -13.35
N PRO A 152 2.09 -25.31 -13.07
CA PRO A 152 3.37 -25.84 -13.55
C PRO A 152 3.49 -25.92 -15.07
N ASN A 153 2.36 -26.02 -15.77
CA ASN A 153 2.31 -26.15 -17.23
C ASN A 153 2.19 -24.81 -17.97
N VAL A 154 2.11 -23.68 -17.24
CA VAL A 154 2.05 -22.35 -17.83
C VAL A 154 3.44 -21.71 -17.81
N PRO A 155 3.92 -21.15 -18.92
CA PRO A 155 5.20 -20.46 -18.95
C PRO A 155 5.30 -19.35 -17.89
N LYS A 156 6.39 -19.31 -17.14
CA LYS A 156 6.57 -18.34 -16.04
C LYS A 156 6.45 -16.89 -16.49
N ASN A 157 6.97 -16.55 -17.67
CA ASN A 157 6.84 -15.22 -18.26
C ASN A 157 5.38 -14.82 -18.48
N GLU A 158 4.53 -15.75 -18.90
CA GLU A 158 3.09 -15.49 -19.08
C GLU A 158 2.40 -15.22 -17.74
N ILE A 159 2.70 -15.99 -16.70
CA ILE A 159 2.18 -15.75 -15.34
C ILE A 159 2.62 -14.36 -14.84
N VAL A 160 3.90 -14.00 -15.03
CA VAL A 160 4.44 -12.69 -14.64
C VAL A 160 3.69 -11.57 -15.36
N TRP A 161 3.51 -11.64 -16.67
CA TRP A 161 2.80 -10.64 -17.45
C TRP A 161 1.35 -10.49 -17.02
N ARG A 162 0.63 -11.59 -16.89
CA ARG A 162 -0.78 -11.58 -16.44
C ARG A 162 -0.92 -11.00 -15.04
N PHE A 163 -0.02 -11.36 -14.13
CA PHE A 163 -0.03 -10.83 -12.76
C PHE A 163 0.23 -9.32 -12.73
N HIS A 164 1.22 -8.83 -13.47
CA HIS A 164 1.47 -7.39 -13.60
C HIS A 164 0.30 -6.63 -14.23
N PHE A 165 -0.32 -7.22 -15.25
CA PHE A 165 -1.52 -6.63 -15.87
C PHE A 165 -2.66 -6.49 -14.85
N MET A 166 -2.93 -7.53 -14.06
CA MET A 166 -3.95 -7.46 -13.00
C MET A 166 -3.62 -6.40 -11.94
N VAL A 167 -2.36 -6.31 -11.51
CA VAL A 167 -1.92 -5.25 -10.56
C VAL A 167 -2.14 -3.87 -11.18
N GLY A 168 -1.78 -3.67 -12.43
CA GLY A 168 -2.03 -2.42 -13.16
C GLY A 168 -3.52 -2.08 -13.24
N ALA A 169 -4.36 -3.07 -13.54
CA ALA A 169 -5.81 -2.88 -13.66
C ALA A 169 -6.49 -2.46 -12.33
N THR A 170 -5.91 -2.78 -11.18
CA THR A 170 -6.44 -2.32 -9.88
C THR A 170 -6.08 -0.87 -9.56
N SER A 171 -5.28 -0.23 -10.38
CA SER A 171 -4.83 1.16 -10.21
C SER A 171 -5.66 2.16 -11.04
N TYR A 172 -6.63 1.67 -11.82
CA TYR A 172 -7.57 2.44 -12.63
C TYR A 172 -8.97 2.41 -12.03
#